data_61b10c2aea0e5f568cfadd9c2689ad4a
#
_entry.id   61b10c2aea0e5f568cfadd9c2689ad4a
#
_cell.length_a   1.000
_cell.length_b   1.000
_cell.length_c   1.000
_cell.angle_alpha   90.00
_cell.angle_beta   90.00
_cell.angle_gamma   90.00
#
_symmetry.space_group_name_H-M   'P 1'
#
loop_
_entity.id
_entity.type
_entity.pdbx_description
1 polymer ?
#
loop_
_entity_poly.entity_id
_entity_poly.type
_entity_poly.pdbx_seq_one_letter_code
_entity_poly.pdbx_strand_id
1 'polypeptide(L)'
;SNCQVNNMKHSILEKQKRSVGVGQLILQVGVIGSAGAEEYLAGWKAAKGLMTVVRRIGQLLGEKGATIITGGGGGIMSEVSKEGIKRDSITIGLFNTHNDIGVGDIYTVGFTTGMFEGGPEYLLPLCSDIIIAISGGAGTLNELTVAYRNKVPVVLLKGYGGWVDKIIPLLHDNKYLDER
;
A
#
# COMPACT_ATOMS: atom_id res chain seq x y z
N SER A 1 14.79 6.07 -19.25
CA SER A 1 14.67 5.60 -17.85
C SER A 1 15.10 6.63 -16.81
N ASN A 2 16.13 7.46 -17.07
CA ASN A 2 16.60 8.46 -16.10
C ASN A 2 15.66 9.66 -15.88
N CYS A 3 14.85 10.04 -16.87
CA CYS A 3 13.92 11.17 -16.76
C CYS A 3 12.75 10.88 -15.78
N GLN A 4 12.33 9.63 -15.65
CA GLN A 4 11.19 9.24 -14.80
C GLN A 4 11.56 9.17 -13.33
N VAL A 5 12.75 8.69 -13.02
CA VAL A 5 13.27 8.66 -11.64
C VAL A 5 13.48 10.09 -11.14
N ASN A 6 13.88 11.03 -12.03
CA ASN A 6 14.05 12.42 -11.66
C ASN A 6 12.71 13.14 -11.42
N ASN A 7 11.65 12.88 -12.20
CA ASN A 7 10.33 13.45 -11.97
C ASN A 7 9.66 12.91 -10.70
N MET A 8 9.86 11.62 -10.40
CA MET A 8 9.37 11.02 -9.17
C MET A 8 10.11 11.58 -7.94
N LYS A 9 11.46 11.73 -8.02
CA LYS A 9 12.25 12.39 -6.98
C LYS A 9 11.82 13.84 -6.77
N HIS A 10 11.51 14.58 -7.83
CA HIS A 10 11.10 15.98 -7.73
C HIS A 10 9.73 16.12 -7.05
N SER A 11 8.76 15.27 -7.39
CA SER A 11 7.43 15.25 -6.77
C SER A 11 7.48 14.86 -5.29
N ILE A 12 8.29 13.88 -4.93
CA ILE A 12 8.51 13.47 -3.54
C ILE A 12 9.20 14.60 -2.77
N LEU A 13 10.26 15.21 -3.34
CA LEU A 13 10.98 16.31 -2.73
C LEU A 13 10.13 17.58 -2.56
N GLU A 14 9.17 17.84 -3.44
CA GLU A 14 8.25 18.98 -3.31
C GLU A 14 7.20 18.76 -2.21
N LYS A 15 6.67 17.55 -2.04
CA LYS A 15 5.86 17.21 -0.87
C LYS A 15 6.67 17.37 0.43
N GLN A 16 7.94 17.04 0.40
CA GLN A 16 8.86 17.16 1.53
C GLN A 16 9.09 18.61 1.99
N LYS A 17 9.04 19.58 1.08
CA LYS A 17 9.20 21.02 1.42
C LYS A 17 8.01 21.61 2.20
N ARG A 18 6.90 20.89 2.33
CA ARG A 18 5.71 21.37 3.05
C ARG A 18 5.70 21.08 4.56
N SER A 19 6.66 20.33 5.08
CA SER A 19 6.74 20.08 6.52
C SER A 19 7.59 21.16 7.19
N VAL A 20 6.92 22.07 7.90
CA VAL A 20 7.55 23.00 8.83
C VAL A 20 7.85 22.26 10.11
N GLY A 21 9.07 21.78 10.29
CA GLY A 21 9.49 21.12 11.51
C GLY A 21 10.87 20.48 11.37
N VAL A 22 11.68 20.67 12.38
CA VAL A 22 13.02 20.07 12.53
C VAL A 22 12.86 18.57 12.75
N GLY A 23 12.76 17.79 11.68
CA GLY A 23 12.66 16.33 11.74
C GLY A 23 12.98 15.72 10.38
N GLN A 24 13.62 14.56 10.39
CA GLN A 24 13.82 13.77 9.20
C GLN A 24 12.44 13.35 8.67
N LEU A 25 12.16 13.68 7.39
CA LEU A 25 10.91 13.26 6.74
C LEU A 25 10.87 11.75 6.61
N ILE A 26 9.87 11.16 7.24
CA ILE A 26 9.63 9.72 7.18
C ILE A 26 8.73 9.46 5.98
N LEU A 27 9.17 8.62 5.06
CA LEU A 27 8.39 8.20 3.89
C LEU A 27 7.16 7.41 4.35
N GLN A 28 5.98 7.82 3.89
CA GLN A 28 4.71 7.14 4.14
C GLN A 28 4.38 6.22 2.96
N VAL A 29 4.46 4.92 3.19
CA VAL A 29 4.24 3.90 2.15
C VAL A 29 2.91 3.21 2.38
N GLY A 30 1.97 3.41 1.47
CA GLY A 30 0.74 2.63 1.43
C GLY A 30 1.01 1.24 0.87
N VAL A 31 0.56 0.19 1.56
CA VAL A 31 0.60 -1.17 1.03
C VAL A 31 -0.82 -1.69 0.91
N ILE A 32 -1.20 -2.01 -0.33
CA ILE A 32 -2.54 -2.45 -0.69
C ILE A 32 -2.50 -3.83 -1.32
N GLY A 33 -3.57 -4.59 -1.14
CA GLY A 33 -3.64 -5.93 -1.70
C GLY A 33 -4.73 -6.80 -1.09
N SER A 34 -4.64 -8.11 -1.28
CA SER A 34 -5.65 -9.05 -0.79
C SER A 34 -5.71 -9.09 0.73
N ALA A 35 -6.90 -8.84 1.28
CA ALA A 35 -7.19 -8.94 2.71
C ALA A 35 -7.47 -10.38 3.18
N GLY A 36 -7.77 -11.29 2.26
CA GLY A 36 -8.11 -12.68 2.58
C GLY A 36 -6.92 -13.49 3.08
N ALA A 37 -7.18 -14.37 4.05
CA ALA A 37 -6.30 -15.47 4.36
C ALA A 37 -6.11 -16.39 3.14
N GLU A 38 -5.15 -17.29 3.18
CA GLU A 38 -4.83 -18.26 2.10
C GLU A 38 -6.06 -18.96 1.50
N GLU A 39 -7.16 -19.08 2.25
CA GLU A 39 -8.43 -19.67 1.82
C GLU A 39 -9.21 -18.85 0.78
N TYR A 40 -9.13 -17.52 0.82
CA TYR A 40 -9.72 -16.66 -0.24
C TYR A 40 -8.87 -16.66 -1.52
N LEU A 41 -7.61 -17.01 -1.38
CA LEU A 41 -6.69 -17.27 -2.48
C LEU A 41 -6.88 -18.68 -3.06
N ALA A 42 -7.68 -19.57 -2.43
CA ALA A 42 -7.90 -20.94 -2.89
C ALA A 42 -8.65 -21.04 -4.23
N GLY A 43 -9.44 -20.04 -4.60
CA GLY A 43 -9.99 -19.90 -5.95
C GLY A 43 -9.01 -19.25 -6.95
N TRP A 44 -8.00 -18.55 -6.42
CA TRP A 44 -6.89 -17.96 -7.14
C TRP A 44 -5.64 -18.63 -6.60
N LYS A 45 -5.08 -19.57 -7.32
CA LYS A 45 -3.85 -20.23 -6.88
C LYS A 45 -2.88 -19.19 -6.36
N ALA A 46 -2.71 -19.14 -5.04
CA ALA A 46 -1.78 -18.21 -4.42
C ALA A 46 -0.44 -18.39 -5.13
N ALA A 47 0.06 -17.35 -5.76
CA ALA A 47 1.30 -17.46 -6.51
C ALA A 47 2.38 -17.92 -5.55
N LYS A 48 3.08 -19.00 -5.92
CA LYS A 48 4.12 -19.60 -5.10
C LYS A 48 5.11 -18.50 -4.67
N GLY A 49 5.31 -18.36 -3.37
CA GLY A 49 6.23 -17.37 -2.81
C GLY A 49 5.65 -15.97 -2.52
N LEU A 50 4.34 -15.74 -2.74
CA LEU A 50 3.72 -14.44 -2.45
C LEU A 50 4.03 -13.95 -1.04
N MET A 51 3.75 -14.76 -0.01
CA MET A 51 3.98 -14.37 1.39
C MET A 51 5.45 -14.15 1.73
N THR A 52 6.37 -14.85 1.07
CA THR A 52 7.81 -14.61 1.20
C THR A 52 8.17 -13.21 0.70
N VAL A 53 7.62 -12.80 -0.43
CA VAL A 53 7.87 -11.47 -1.00
C VAL A 53 7.20 -10.38 -0.16
N VAL A 54 5.97 -10.60 0.30
CA VAL A 54 5.25 -9.68 1.19
C VAL A 54 6.04 -9.42 2.47
N ARG A 55 6.52 -10.47 3.13
CA ARG A 55 7.39 -10.35 4.31
C ARG A 55 8.66 -9.59 4.00
N ARG A 56 9.31 -9.89 2.86
CA ARG A 56 10.52 -9.17 2.46
C ARG A 56 10.27 -7.68 2.21
N ILE A 57 9.12 -7.31 1.65
CA ILE A 57 8.71 -5.90 1.51
C ILE A 57 8.59 -5.24 2.88
N GLY A 58 7.86 -5.85 3.82
CA GLY A 58 7.72 -5.33 5.19
C GLY A 58 9.08 -5.13 5.87
N GLN A 59 9.99 -6.11 5.71
CA GLN A 59 11.36 -6.02 6.20
C GLN A 59 12.11 -4.83 5.62
N LEU A 60 12.09 -4.68 4.31
CA LEU A 60 12.79 -3.59 3.63
C LEU A 60 12.24 -2.21 4.01
N LEU A 61 10.93 -2.08 4.13
CA LEU A 61 10.28 -0.84 4.57
C LEU A 61 10.71 -0.48 5.99
N GLY A 62 10.70 -1.46 6.91
CA GLY A 62 11.18 -1.26 8.27
C GLY A 62 12.66 -0.91 8.33
N GLU A 63 13.53 -1.63 7.62
CA GLU A 63 14.98 -1.35 7.50
C GLU A 63 15.25 0.09 7.00
N LYS A 64 14.33 0.66 6.23
CA LYS A 64 14.42 2.03 5.70
C LYS A 64 13.74 3.07 6.60
N GLY A 65 13.15 2.67 7.72
CA GLY A 65 12.43 3.57 8.62
C GLY A 65 11.19 4.19 8.01
N ALA A 66 10.56 3.53 7.03
CA ALA A 66 9.32 4.01 6.43
C ALA A 66 8.13 3.81 7.38
N THR A 67 7.17 4.71 7.37
CA THR A 67 5.83 4.44 7.93
C THR A 67 5.03 3.60 6.95
N ILE A 68 4.47 2.49 7.42
CA ILE A 68 3.65 1.59 6.63
C ILE A 68 2.18 1.89 6.90
N ILE A 69 1.40 2.19 5.85
CA ILE A 69 -0.04 2.46 5.95
C ILE A 69 -0.79 1.36 5.19
N THR A 70 -1.78 0.75 5.84
CA THR A 70 -2.63 -0.28 5.22
C THR A 70 -4.10 -0.05 5.55
N GLY A 71 -4.99 -0.75 4.85
CA GLY A 71 -6.43 -0.75 5.16
C GLY A 71 -6.83 -1.50 6.43
N GLY A 72 -5.88 -1.91 7.26
CA GLY A 72 -6.15 -2.56 8.55
C GLY A 72 -6.65 -4.01 8.46
N GLY A 73 -6.74 -4.58 7.26
CA GLY A 73 -7.20 -5.95 7.03
C GLY A 73 -6.15 -7.04 7.27
N GLY A 74 -6.54 -8.28 7.02
CA GLY A 74 -5.68 -9.46 7.08
C GLY A 74 -4.77 -9.63 5.85
N GLY A 75 -4.28 -10.83 5.64
CA GLY A 75 -3.51 -11.23 4.46
C GLY A 75 -2.24 -10.41 4.26
N ILE A 76 -2.08 -9.82 3.08
CA ILE A 76 -0.90 -9.04 2.69
C ILE A 76 -0.65 -7.87 3.65
N MET A 77 -1.73 -7.16 4.03
CA MET A 77 -1.66 -5.99 4.89
C MET A 77 -1.11 -6.32 6.29
N SER A 78 -1.65 -7.37 6.92
CA SER A 78 -1.18 -7.79 8.24
C SER A 78 0.26 -8.31 8.21
N GLU A 79 0.65 -9.07 7.18
CA GLU A 79 1.99 -9.64 7.10
C GLU A 79 3.06 -8.57 6.89
N VAL A 80 2.81 -7.57 6.01
CA VAL A 80 3.76 -6.47 5.81
C VAL A 80 3.91 -5.63 7.07
N SER A 81 2.80 -5.37 7.78
CA SER A 81 2.81 -4.59 9.02
C SER A 81 3.57 -5.33 10.14
N LYS A 82 3.32 -6.63 10.34
CA LYS A 82 4.07 -7.46 11.31
C LYS A 82 5.58 -7.42 11.08
N GLU A 83 6.01 -7.50 9.84
CA GLU A 83 7.44 -7.44 9.51
C GLU A 83 8.02 -6.03 9.69
N GLY A 84 7.22 -4.99 9.47
CA GLY A 84 7.61 -3.60 9.75
C GLY A 84 7.80 -3.35 11.24
N ILE A 85 6.84 -3.75 12.08
CA ILE A 85 6.92 -3.60 13.56
C ILE A 85 8.17 -4.28 14.13
N LYS A 86 8.50 -5.47 13.67
CA LYS A 86 9.74 -6.17 14.09
C LYS A 86 11.02 -5.36 13.83
N ARG A 87 10.94 -4.26 13.11
CA ARG A 87 12.04 -3.36 12.73
C ARG A 87 11.77 -1.91 13.14
N ASP A 88 10.97 -1.75 14.18
CA ASP A 88 10.61 -0.44 14.77
C ASP A 88 9.94 0.53 13.78
N SER A 89 9.34 0.01 12.70
CA SER A 89 8.55 0.82 11.77
C SER A 89 7.22 1.22 12.41
N ILE A 90 6.82 2.47 12.20
CA ILE A 90 5.45 2.88 12.51
C ILE A 90 4.53 2.21 11.49
N THR A 91 3.53 1.46 11.96
CA THR A 91 2.52 0.82 11.14
C THR A 91 1.14 1.38 11.48
N ILE A 92 0.41 1.82 10.46
CA ILE A 92 -0.90 2.45 10.60
C ILE A 92 -1.94 1.58 9.89
N GLY A 93 -2.97 1.18 10.63
CA GLY A 93 -4.16 0.53 10.10
C GLY A 93 -5.32 1.54 9.97
N LEU A 94 -5.88 1.68 8.77
CA LEU A 94 -7.09 2.46 8.53
C LEU A 94 -8.29 1.51 8.52
N PHE A 95 -9.07 1.48 9.59
CA PHE A 95 -10.21 0.57 9.73
C PHE A 95 -11.50 1.23 9.27
N ASN A 96 -12.39 0.46 8.66
CA ASN A 96 -13.73 0.92 8.27
C ASN A 96 -14.66 1.08 9.49
N THR A 97 -14.63 0.12 10.41
CA THR A 97 -15.44 0.07 11.63
C THR A 97 -14.59 -0.22 12.87
N HIS A 98 -15.17 -0.10 14.06
CA HIS A 98 -14.53 -0.45 15.33
C HIS A 98 -14.32 -1.97 15.46
N ASN A 99 -13.34 -2.49 14.76
CA ASN A 99 -12.83 -3.84 14.96
C ASN A 99 -11.42 -3.71 15.50
N ASP A 100 -11.19 -4.10 16.73
CA ASP A 100 -9.89 -4.09 17.42
C ASP A 100 -8.92 -5.13 16.85
N ILE A 101 -8.75 -5.15 15.53
CA ILE A 101 -7.94 -6.16 14.86
C ILE A 101 -6.46 -5.79 14.99
N GLY A 102 -5.84 -6.29 16.06
CA GLY A 102 -4.38 -6.33 16.17
C GLY A 102 -3.68 -4.99 16.37
N VAL A 103 -4.37 -3.98 16.96
CA VAL A 103 -3.71 -2.77 17.43
C VAL A 103 -2.77 -3.16 18.57
N GLY A 104 -1.50 -2.79 18.45
CA GLY A 104 -0.42 -3.18 19.36
C GLY A 104 0.46 -4.32 18.82
N ASP A 105 -0.14 -5.37 18.27
CA ASP A 105 0.62 -6.52 17.73
C ASP A 105 0.94 -6.40 16.24
N ILE A 106 0.04 -5.78 15.47
CA ILE A 106 0.15 -5.65 14.00
C ILE A 106 0.26 -4.19 13.59
N TYR A 107 -0.40 -3.29 14.32
CA TYR A 107 -0.42 -1.87 14.03
C TYR A 107 0.02 -1.06 15.25
N THR A 108 0.99 -0.16 15.04
CA THR A 108 1.41 0.82 16.05
C THR A 108 0.26 1.78 16.35
N VAL A 109 -0.49 2.16 15.32
CA VAL A 109 -1.64 3.05 15.41
C VAL A 109 -2.78 2.51 14.55
N GLY A 110 -3.98 2.48 15.11
CA GLY A 110 -5.22 2.17 14.39
C GLY A 110 -6.12 3.39 14.31
N PHE A 111 -6.56 3.73 13.12
CA PHE A 111 -7.58 4.75 12.90
C PHE A 111 -8.88 4.10 12.45
N THR A 112 -9.92 4.19 13.27
CA THR A 112 -11.28 3.84 12.86
C THR A 112 -11.89 5.04 12.14
N THR A 113 -12.11 4.89 10.84
CA THR A 113 -12.61 5.99 10.01
C THR A 113 -14.11 6.24 10.20
N GLY A 114 -14.87 5.26 10.70
CA GLY A 114 -16.32 5.30 10.74
C GLY A 114 -16.98 5.28 9.36
N MET A 115 -16.20 5.17 8.31
CA MET A 115 -16.67 5.05 6.93
C MET A 115 -16.79 3.57 6.60
N PHE A 116 -17.94 3.15 6.11
CA PHE A 116 -18.14 1.78 5.63
C PHE A 116 -17.18 1.45 4.48
N GLU A 117 -17.33 0.26 3.88
CA GLU A 117 -16.51 -0.16 2.74
C GLU A 117 -16.42 0.94 1.67
N GLY A 118 -15.22 1.16 1.17
CA GLY A 118 -14.90 2.23 0.22
C GLY A 118 -14.27 3.48 0.85
N GLY A 119 -14.47 3.72 2.14
CA GLY A 119 -13.92 4.89 2.83
C GLY A 119 -12.42 4.82 3.08
N PRO A 120 -11.93 3.78 3.79
CA PRO A 120 -10.50 3.58 3.99
C PRO A 120 -9.73 3.50 2.67
N GLU A 121 -10.32 2.87 1.64
CA GLU A 121 -9.75 2.75 0.29
C GLU A 121 -9.59 4.10 -0.41
N TYR A 122 -10.38 5.09 -0.04
CA TYR A 122 -10.19 6.46 -0.53
C TYR A 122 -9.09 7.19 0.25
N LEU A 123 -9.04 7.03 1.57
CA LEU A 123 -8.10 7.75 2.43
C LEU A 123 -6.67 7.23 2.29
N LEU A 124 -6.47 5.92 2.21
CA LEU A 124 -5.16 5.30 2.20
C LEU A 124 -4.23 5.87 1.11
N PRO A 125 -4.65 5.95 -0.15
CA PRO A 125 -3.82 6.56 -1.19
C PRO A 125 -3.47 8.03 -0.91
N LEU A 126 -4.40 8.79 -0.35
CA LEU A 126 -4.19 10.22 -0.07
C LEU A 126 -3.24 10.45 1.12
N CYS A 127 -3.15 9.50 2.03
CA CYS A 127 -2.22 9.53 3.17
C CYS A 127 -0.83 9.00 2.82
N SER A 128 -0.61 8.54 1.58
CA SER A 128 0.63 7.87 1.17
C SER A 128 1.45 8.73 0.20
N ASP A 129 2.77 8.70 0.34
CA ASP A 129 3.70 9.28 -0.63
C ASP A 129 3.88 8.37 -1.85
N ILE A 130 3.76 7.06 -1.64
CA ILE A 130 3.84 6.01 -2.66
C ILE A 130 3.02 4.81 -2.23
N ILE A 131 2.45 4.11 -3.20
CA ILE A 131 1.69 2.86 -2.99
C ILE A 131 2.49 1.67 -3.52
N ILE A 132 2.49 0.58 -2.78
CA ILE A 132 2.89 -0.75 -3.26
C ILE A 132 1.63 -1.60 -3.34
N ALA A 133 1.27 -2.01 -4.55
CA ALA A 133 0.07 -2.81 -4.81
C ALA A 133 0.43 -4.25 -5.16
N ILE A 134 -0.19 -5.21 -4.47
CA ILE A 134 0.12 -6.63 -4.58
C ILE A 134 -1.18 -7.42 -4.70
N SER A 135 -1.40 -8.09 -5.84
CA SER A 135 -2.62 -8.89 -6.04
C SER A 135 -3.91 -8.06 -5.89
N GLY A 136 -4.80 -8.43 -5.00
CA GLY A 136 -5.93 -7.62 -4.55
C GLY A 136 -7.25 -7.82 -5.29
N GLY A 137 -8.34 -7.45 -4.59
CA GLY A 137 -9.73 -7.47 -5.05
C GLY A 137 -10.25 -6.10 -5.49
N ALA A 138 -11.57 -5.90 -5.40
CA ALA A 138 -12.24 -4.67 -5.80
C ALA A 138 -11.79 -3.44 -4.99
N GLY A 139 -11.54 -3.59 -3.67
CA GLY A 139 -10.97 -2.52 -2.85
C GLY A 139 -9.62 -2.05 -3.39
N THR A 140 -8.73 -2.99 -3.72
CA THR A 140 -7.43 -2.65 -4.33
C THR A 140 -7.58 -1.92 -5.67
N LEU A 141 -8.56 -2.31 -6.51
CA LEU A 141 -8.85 -1.57 -7.74
C LEU A 141 -9.30 -0.14 -7.44
N ASN A 142 -10.15 0.06 -6.43
CA ASN A 142 -10.59 1.37 -5.99
C ASN A 142 -9.39 2.22 -5.53
N GLU A 143 -8.53 1.67 -4.67
CA GLU A 143 -7.30 2.34 -4.21
C GLU A 143 -6.38 2.73 -5.37
N LEU A 144 -6.20 1.85 -6.35
CA LEU A 144 -5.41 2.13 -7.55
C LEU A 144 -5.96 3.31 -8.35
N THR A 145 -7.29 3.37 -8.55
CA THR A 145 -7.92 4.48 -9.28
C THR A 145 -7.85 5.80 -8.51
N VAL A 146 -8.02 5.77 -7.19
CA VAL A 146 -7.84 6.95 -6.32
C VAL A 146 -6.40 7.45 -6.38
N ALA A 147 -5.42 6.54 -6.24
CA ALA A 147 -3.99 6.87 -6.33
C ALA A 147 -3.66 7.53 -7.68
N TYR A 148 -4.11 6.93 -8.78
CA TYR A 148 -3.90 7.44 -10.13
C TYR A 148 -4.45 8.86 -10.32
N ARG A 149 -5.72 9.08 -9.94
CA ARG A 149 -6.38 10.39 -10.05
C ARG A 149 -5.70 11.49 -9.23
N ASN A 150 -5.10 11.13 -8.11
CA ASN A 150 -4.42 12.04 -7.21
C ASN A 150 -2.90 12.10 -7.44
N LYS A 151 -2.40 11.46 -8.51
CA LYS A 151 -0.98 11.45 -8.90
C LYS A 151 -0.06 10.88 -7.81
N VAL A 152 -0.59 9.96 -7.00
CA VAL A 152 0.22 9.19 -6.04
C VAL A 152 0.94 8.10 -6.82
N PRO A 153 2.28 8.02 -6.76
CA PRO A 153 3.03 6.97 -7.44
C PRO A 153 2.63 5.57 -6.97
N VAL A 154 2.51 4.63 -7.90
CA VAL A 154 2.16 3.24 -7.59
C VAL A 154 3.20 2.29 -8.16
N VAL A 155 3.66 1.37 -7.32
CA VAL A 155 4.46 0.21 -7.72
C VAL A 155 3.53 -1.00 -7.80
N LEU A 156 3.37 -1.55 -8.99
CA LEU A 156 2.56 -2.75 -9.24
C LEU A 156 3.45 -3.99 -9.20
N LEU A 157 3.19 -4.90 -8.25
CA LEU A 157 3.94 -6.14 -8.12
C LEU A 157 3.32 -7.23 -8.99
N LYS A 158 3.85 -7.42 -10.19
CA LYS A 158 3.35 -8.36 -11.20
C LYS A 158 3.63 -9.82 -10.83
N GLY A 159 2.71 -10.71 -11.22
CA GLY A 159 2.89 -12.16 -11.14
C GLY A 159 2.24 -12.82 -9.92
N TYR A 160 1.49 -12.05 -9.14
CA TYR A 160 0.81 -12.52 -7.94
C TYR A 160 -0.72 -12.52 -8.04
N GLY A 161 -1.24 -12.35 -9.25
CA GLY A 161 -2.67 -12.39 -9.54
C GLY A 161 -3.41 -11.10 -9.13
N GLY A 162 -4.71 -11.23 -8.94
CA GLY A 162 -5.56 -10.14 -8.53
C GLY A 162 -5.75 -9.04 -9.57
N TRP A 163 -6.26 -7.91 -9.11
CA TRP A 163 -6.44 -6.74 -9.97
C TRP A 163 -5.11 -6.13 -10.41
N VAL A 164 -4.04 -6.31 -9.65
CA VAL A 164 -2.72 -5.85 -10.08
C VAL A 164 -2.31 -6.48 -11.41
N ASP A 165 -2.42 -7.80 -11.54
CA ASP A 165 -2.06 -8.47 -12.80
C ASP A 165 -3.06 -8.20 -13.93
N LYS A 166 -4.33 -7.95 -13.60
CA LYS A 166 -5.37 -7.63 -14.58
C LYS A 166 -5.23 -6.22 -15.17
N ILE A 167 -4.80 -5.25 -14.36
CA ILE A 167 -4.71 -3.86 -14.79
C ILE A 167 -3.46 -3.58 -15.62
N ILE A 168 -2.35 -4.27 -15.36
CA ILE A 168 -1.07 -4.04 -16.03
C ILE A 168 -1.20 -4.08 -17.57
N PRO A 169 -1.84 -5.10 -18.20
CA PRO A 169 -1.99 -5.12 -19.66
C PRO A 169 -2.95 -4.06 -20.21
N LEU A 170 -3.71 -3.38 -19.36
CA LEU A 170 -4.62 -2.31 -19.77
C LEU A 170 -3.97 -0.92 -19.69
N LEU A 171 -2.76 -0.82 -19.15
CA LEU A 171 -2.08 0.47 -19.04
C LEU A 171 -1.53 0.93 -20.39
N HIS A 172 -1.87 2.15 -20.79
CA HIS A 172 -1.24 2.84 -21.90
C HIS A 172 0.24 3.17 -21.56
N ASP A 173 1.15 2.84 -22.46
CA ASP A 173 2.60 3.03 -22.28
C ASP A 173 3.14 2.45 -20.97
N ASN A 174 2.50 1.40 -20.45
CA ASN A 174 2.79 0.80 -19.13
C ASN A 174 2.71 1.77 -17.94
N LYS A 175 1.90 2.84 -18.04
CA LYS A 175 1.84 3.90 -17.03
C LYS A 175 0.46 4.48 -16.79
N TYR A 176 -0.35 4.63 -17.81
CA TYR A 176 -1.56 5.43 -17.76
C TYR A 176 -2.81 4.56 -17.80
N LEU A 177 -3.80 4.87 -16.95
CA LEU A 177 -5.10 4.20 -16.95
C LEU A 177 -6.07 4.75 -18.01
N ASP A 178 -5.81 5.95 -18.49
CA ASP A 178 -6.60 6.60 -19.52
C ASP A 178 -5.72 7.27 -20.57
N GLU A 179 -6.32 7.74 -21.63
CA GLU A 179 -5.62 8.33 -22.80
C GLU A 179 -5.24 9.82 -22.61
N ARG A 180 -5.32 10.36 -21.40
CA ARG A 180 -5.06 11.76 -21.11
C ARG A 180 -3.64 12.04 -20.70
#